data_7a8bb00b3ec008b3e7a3856eefcd65ee
#
_entry.id   7a8bb00b3ec008b3e7a3856eefcd65ee
#
_cell.length_a   1.000
_cell.length_b   1.000
_cell.length_c   1.000
_cell.angle_alpha   90.00
_cell.angle_beta   90.00
_cell.angle_gamma   90.00
#
_symmetry.space_group_name_H-M   'P 1'
#
loop_
_entity.id
_entity.type
_entity.pdbx_description
1 polymer ?
#
loop_
_entity_poly.entity_id
_entity_poly.type
_entity_poly.pdbx_seq_one_letter_code
_entity_poly.pdbx_strand_id
1 'polypeptide(L)'
;MSKVAYKRVSTTDQNTARQLDGMTFDKVFEDKISGKDIKRPALQAMLEYVREGDELYVHSLDRLGRNTADLIELVNILKEKGVTIIFDKQGLIFKPDTSNPINDLMFTMLAAFAQFERELLLERQREGIAKAKVEGKYKGRIKKIDNDQIKRAMKKEGASFRKVAKELGISLSTVQRAMQS
;
A
#
# COMPACT_ATOMS: atom_id res chain seq x y z
N MET A 1 -19.25 -14.28 -20.86
CA MET A 1 -18.33 -14.85 -19.84
C MET A 1 -16.95 -14.39 -20.20
N SER A 2 -16.46 -13.38 -19.51
CA SER A 2 -15.13 -12.80 -19.77
C SER A 2 -14.17 -13.14 -18.63
N LYS A 3 -12.91 -13.36 -18.98
CA LYS A 3 -11.82 -13.54 -17.99
C LYS A 3 -11.19 -12.20 -17.67
N VAL A 4 -11.40 -11.72 -16.47
CA VAL A 4 -10.91 -10.43 -16.00
C VAL A 4 -9.83 -10.64 -14.95
N ALA A 5 -8.72 -9.88 -15.02
CA ALA A 5 -7.70 -9.91 -14.00
C ALA A 5 -7.64 -8.60 -13.23
N TYR A 6 -7.50 -8.70 -11.91
CA TYR A 6 -7.15 -7.57 -11.07
C TYR A 6 -5.77 -7.79 -10.44
N LYS A 7 -4.85 -6.85 -10.69
CA LYS A 7 -3.49 -6.85 -10.17
C LYS A 7 -3.26 -5.64 -9.28
N ARG A 8 -2.65 -5.85 -8.11
CA ARG A 8 -2.23 -4.77 -7.21
C ARG A 8 -0.76 -4.92 -6.89
N VAL A 9 0.01 -3.86 -7.14
CA VAL A 9 1.43 -3.80 -6.85
C VAL A 9 1.75 -2.67 -5.89
N SER A 10 2.77 -2.87 -5.05
CA SER A 10 3.36 -1.78 -4.29
C SER A 10 4.36 -1.05 -5.19
N THR A 11 4.61 0.25 -4.93
CA THR A 11 5.61 1.04 -5.66
C THR A 11 7.03 0.49 -5.56
N THR A 12 7.29 -0.39 -4.59
CA THR A 12 8.57 -1.09 -4.39
C THR A 12 8.66 -2.42 -5.14
N ASP A 13 7.53 -3.08 -5.40
CA ASP A 13 7.47 -4.33 -6.16
C ASP A 13 7.17 -4.03 -7.64
N GLN A 14 8.21 -3.80 -8.42
CA GLN A 14 8.09 -3.50 -9.86
C GLN A 14 7.70 -4.73 -10.72
N ASN A 15 7.47 -5.91 -10.14
CA ASN A 15 7.31 -7.14 -10.91
C ASN A 15 5.87 -7.68 -10.89
N THR A 16 4.99 -7.03 -11.68
CA THR A 16 3.63 -7.52 -11.99
C THR A 16 3.65 -8.78 -12.86
N ALA A 17 4.75 -9.03 -13.57
CA ALA A 17 4.88 -10.13 -14.51
C ALA A 17 4.69 -11.51 -13.86
N ARG A 18 5.00 -11.63 -12.55
CA ARG A 18 4.84 -12.90 -11.80
C ARG A 18 3.42 -13.15 -11.27
N GLN A 19 2.54 -12.14 -11.32
CA GLN A 19 1.15 -12.32 -10.88
C GLN A 19 0.32 -12.82 -12.06
N LEU A 20 -0.27 -14.01 -11.94
CA LEU A 20 -1.10 -14.63 -12.97
C LEU A 20 -0.33 -14.84 -14.30
N ASP A 21 0.95 -15.26 -14.17
CA ASP A 21 1.83 -15.49 -15.33
C ASP A 21 1.33 -16.67 -16.17
N GLY A 22 1.47 -16.56 -17.49
CA GLY A 22 1.03 -17.60 -18.44
C GLY A 22 -0.48 -17.65 -18.68
N MET A 23 -1.30 -16.78 -18.03
CA MET A 23 -2.75 -16.73 -18.26
C MET A 23 -3.12 -15.59 -19.21
N THR A 24 -4.10 -15.83 -20.07
CA THR A 24 -4.67 -14.82 -20.98
C THR A 24 -5.98 -14.28 -20.43
N PHE A 25 -6.14 -12.98 -20.43
CA PHE A 25 -7.33 -12.28 -19.91
C PHE A 25 -7.90 -11.34 -20.97
N ASP A 26 -9.22 -11.23 -21.01
CA ASP A 26 -9.93 -10.29 -21.89
C ASP A 26 -9.70 -8.85 -21.43
N LYS A 27 -9.57 -8.63 -20.10
CA LYS A 27 -9.30 -7.32 -19.50
C LYS A 27 -8.45 -7.45 -18.24
N VAL A 28 -7.50 -6.54 -18.10
CA VAL A 28 -6.64 -6.45 -16.90
C VAL A 28 -6.80 -5.06 -16.28
N PHE A 29 -7.05 -5.02 -14.98
CA PHE A 29 -7.08 -3.81 -14.17
C PHE A 29 -5.89 -3.83 -13.21
N GLU A 30 -5.12 -2.74 -13.16
CA GLU A 30 -3.90 -2.68 -12.35
C GLU A 30 -3.85 -1.40 -11.53
N ASP A 31 -3.74 -1.56 -10.20
CA ASP A 31 -3.47 -0.48 -9.26
C ASP A 31 -2.01 -0.51 -8.80
N LYS A 32 -1.27 0.58 -9.07
CA LYS A 32 0.09 0.82 -8.55
C LYS A 32 -0.01 1.75 -7.35
N ILE A 33 0.01 1.19 -6.13
CA ILE A 33 -0.32 1.95 -4.91
C ILE A 33 0.81 1.87 -3.90
N SER A 34 1.26 3.03 -3.41
CA SER A 34 2.07 3.10 -2.20
C SER A 34 1.21 2.72 -0.98
N GLY A 35 1.80 2.11 0.05
CA GLY A 35 1.06 1.61 1.23
C GLY A 35 0.23 2.64 2.00
N LYS A 36 0.28 3.93 1.60
CA LYS A 36 -0.49 5.05 2.18
C LYS A 36 -1.66 5.50 1.30
N ASP A 37 -1.72 5.09 0.05
CA ASP A 37 -2.76 5.57 -0.86
C ASP A 37 -4.05 4.77 -0.70
N ILE A 38 -5.15 5.49 -0.44
CA ILE A 38 -6.46 4.89 -0.17
C ILE A 38 -7.22 4.65 -1.47
N LYS A 39 -6.92 5.43 -2.52
CA LYS A 39 -7.66 5.38 -3.78
C LYS A 39 -7.19 4.21 -4.64
N ARG A 40 -8.14 3.40 -5.08
CA ARG A 40 -7.94 2.23 -5.95
C ARG A 40 -8.82 2.39 -7.20
N PRO A 41 -8.45 3.29 -8.12
CA PRO A 41 -9.28 3.59 -9.28
C PRO A 41 -9.48 2.39 -10.20
N ALA A 42 -8.45 1.53 -10.35
CA ALA A 42 -8.58 0.34 -11.16
C ALA A 42 -9.49 -0.71 -10.52
N LEU A 43 -9.51 -0.83 -9.18
CA LEU A 43 -10.48 -1.68 -8.49
C LEU A 43 -11.92 -1.19 -8.74
N GLN A 44 -12.17 0.11 -8.62
CA GLN A 44 -13.50 0.67 -8.86
C GLN A 44 -13.94 0.45 -10.31
N ALA A 45 -13.06 0.75 -11.26
CA ALA A 45 -13.33 0.50 -12.67
C ALA A 45 -13.57 -0.99 -12.96
N MET A 46 -12.85 -1.89 -12.30
CA MET A 46 -13.08 -3.34 -12.40
C MET A 46 -14.45 -3.73 -11.84
N LEU A 47 -14.81 -3.22 -10.65
CA LEU A 47 -16.13 -3.47 -10.06
C LEU A 47 -17.29 -2.98 -10.94
N GLU A 48 -17.11 -1.86 -11.66
CA GLU A 48 -18.12 -1.36 -12.62
C GLU A 48 -18.15 -2.18 -13.92
N TYR A 49 -17.01 -2.73 -14.33
CA TYR A 49 -16.88 -3.47 -15.59
C TYR A 49 -17.45 -4.88 -15.53
N VAL A 50 -17.19 -5.62 -14.43
CA VAL A 50 -17.59 -7.04 -14.32
C VAL A 50 -19.10 -7.22 -14.24
N ARG A 51 -19.59 -8.28 -14.88
CA ARG A 51 -21.00 -8.63 -15.02
C ARG A 51 -21.23 -10.06 -14.59
N GLU A 52 -22.51 -10.42 -14.46
CA GLU A 52 -22.95 -11.79 -14.22
C GLU A 52 -22.32 -12.77 -15.22
N GLY A 53 -21.80 -13.87 -14.69
CA GLY A 53 -21.14 -14.92 -15.46
C GLY A 53 -19.66 -14.66 -15.77
N ASP A 54 -19.09 -13.51 -15.41
CA ASP A 54 -17.65 -13.26 -15.60
C ASP A 54 -16.79 -13.96 -14.52
N GLU A 55 -15.53 -14.23 -14.86
CA GLU A 55 -14.53 -14.78 -13.97
C GLU A 55 -13.49 -13.71 -13.62
N LEU A 56 -13.38 -13.39 -12.33
CA LEU A 56 -12.36 -12.47 -11.82
C LEU A 56 -11.19 -13.25 -11.23
N TYR A 57 -10.01 -13.08 -11.81
CA TYR A 57 -8.76 -13.65 -11.34
C TYR A 57 -7.97 -12.64 -10.52
N VAL A 58 -7.58 -13.04 -9.32
CA VAL A 58 -6.73 -12.26 -8.42
C VAL A 58 -5.61 -13.16 -7.93
N HIS A 59 -4.37 -12.66 -7.90
CA HIS A 59 -3.24 -13.49 -7.50
C HIS A 59 -3.36 -14.04 -6.08
N SER A 60 -3.79 -13.21 -5.11
CA SER A 60 -3.93 -13.62 -3.70
C SER A 60 -4.92 -12.72 -2.95
N LEU A 61 -5.41 -13.21 -1.80
CA LEU A 61 -6.39 -12.52 -0.96
C LEU A 61 -5.91 -11.09 -0.58
N ASP A 62 -4.65 -10.95 -0.22
CA ASP A 62 -4.05 -9.67 0.16
C ASP A 62 -3.94 -8.67 -1.01
N ARG A 63 -4.09 -9.13 -2.25
CA ARG A 63 -4.12 -8.26 -3.44
C ARG A 63 -5.50 -7.68 -3.70
N LEU A 64 -6.57 -8.36 -3.31
CA LEU A 64 -7.93 -7.84 -3.42
C LEU A 64 -8.30 -6.94 -2.24
N GLY A 65 -8.28 -7.46 -1.02
CA GLY A 65 -8.57 -6.71 0.21
C GLY A 65 -7.34 -6.04 0.84
N ARG A 66 -7.56 -5.09 1.72
CA ARG A 66 -6.54 -4.44 2.56
C ARG A 66 -6.53 -5.00 3.97
N ASN A 67 -7.67 -5.38 4.43
CA ASN A 67 -7.94 -6.04 5.68
C ASN A 67 -9.06 -7.07 5.46
N THR A 68 -9.32 -7.87 6.47
CA THR A 68 -10.31 -8.94 6.40
C THR A 68 -11.72 -8.44 6.08
N ALA A 69 -12.14 -7.33 6.69
CA ALA A 69 -13.47 -6.77 6.48
C ALA A 69 -13.66 -6.27 5.04
N ASP A 70 -12.69 -5.49 4.52
CA ASP A 70 -12.68 -5.00 3.14
C ASP A 70 -12.72 -6.16 2.13
N LEU A 71 -11.97 -7.24 2.40
CA LEU A 71 -11.94 -8.42 1.55
C LEU A 71 -13.30 -9.14 1.52
N ILE A 72 -13.92 -9.34 2.68
CA ILE A 72 -15.23 -10.00 2.80
C ILE A 72 -16.29 -9.17 2.07
N GLU A 73 -16.29 -7.85 2.26
CA GLU A 73 -17.22 -6.94 1.59
C GLU A 73 -17.08 -7.02 0.07
N LEU A 74 -15.85 -6.94 -0.46
CA LEU A 74 -15.59 -7.04 -1.89
C LEU A 74 -16.01 -8.38 -2.48
N VAL A 75 -15.75 -9.49 -1.78
CA VAL A 75 -16.19 -10.82 -2.22
C VAL A 75 -17.72 -10.91 -2.26
N ASN A 76 -18.42 -10.38 -1.25
CA ASN A 76 -19.87 -10.38 -1.22
C ASN A 76 -20.45 -9.54 -2.36
N ILE A 77 -19.95 -8.33 -2.61
CA ILE A 77 -20.35 -7.48 -3.74
C ILE A 77 -20.21 -8.22 -5.07
N LEU A 78 -19.09 -8.91 -5.26
CA LEU A 78 -18.83 -9.65 -6.51
C LEU A 78 -19.74 -10.89 -6.64
N LYS A 79 -20.00 -11.61 -5.55
CA LYS A 79 -20.95 -12.74 -5.53
C LYS A 79 -22.37 -12.26 -5.85
N GLU A 80 -22.82 -11.15 -5.27
CA GLU A 80 -24.13 -10.54 -5.55
C GLU A 80 -24.27 -10.10 -7.02
N LYS A 81 -23.15 -9.71 -7.66
CA LYS A 81 -23.11 -9.41 -9.09
C LYS A 81 -23.07 -10.65 -9.99
N GLY A 82 -23.06 -11.85 -9.43
CA GLY A 82 -22.99 -13.08 -10.21
C GLY A 82 -21.59 -13.37 -10.79
N VAL A 83 -20.52 -12.83 -10.20
CA VAL A 83 -19.14 -12.98 -10.66
C VAL A 83 -18.45 -14.10 -9.90
N THR A 84 -17.80 -15.02 -10.62
CA THR A 84 -16.93 -16.04 -10.02
C THR A 84 -15.56 -15.43 -9.69
N ILE A 85 -15.09 -15.58 -8.45
CA ILE A 85 -13.81 -15.05 -8.01
C ILE A 85 -12.81 -16.19 -7.84
N ILE A 86 -11.61 -16.05 -8.40
CA ILE A 86 -10.56 -17.06 -8.38
C ILE A 86 -9.30 -16.43 -7.78
N PHE A 87 -8.85 -16.97 -6.63
CA PHE A 87 -7.59 -16.62 -6.01
C PHE A 87 -6.52 -17.68 -6.36
N ASP A 88 -5.66 -17.34 -7.32
CA ASP A 88 -4.69 -18.23 -7.93
C ASP A 88 -3.74 -18.88 -6.91
N LYS A 89 -3.08 -18.06 -6.07
CA LYS A 89 -2.09 -18.53 -5.09
C LYS A 89 -2.66 -19.50 -4.06
N GLN A 90 -3.92 -19.30 -3.64
CA GLN A 90 -4.58 -20.14 -2.64
C GLN A 90 -5.42 -21.27 -3.27
N GLY A 91 -5.64 -21.27 -4.58
CA GLY A 91 -6.50 -22.22 -5.26
C GLY A 91 -7.98 -22.10 -4.84
N LEU A 92 -8.42 -20.93 -4.35
CA LEU A 92 -9.79 -20.70 -3.88
C LEU A 92 -10.67 -20.18 -5.00
N ILE A 93 -11.88 -20.77 -5.12
CA ILE A 93 -12.88 -20.37 -6.12
C ILE A 93 -14.20 -20.10 -5.42
N PHE A 94 -14.68 -18.86 -5.52
CA PHE A 94 -15.98 -18.43 -5.00
C PHE A 94 -16.95 -18.23 -6.15
N LYS A 95 -17.96 -19.10 -6.23
CA LYS A 95 -19.04 -19.01 -7.22
C LYS A 95 -20.24 -18.29 -6.63
N PRO A 96 -20.99 -17.51 -7.41
CA PRO A 96 -22.15 -16.78 -6.94
C PRO A 96 -23.27 -17.69 -6.40
N ASP A 97 -23.52 -18.82 -7.08
CA ASP A 97 -24.69 -19.69 -6.80
C ASP A 97 -24.45 -20.76 -5.73
N THR A 98 -23.26 -20.87 -5.19
CA THR A 98 -22.94 -21.87 -4.17
C THR A 98 -22.65 -21.18 -2.84
N SER A 99 -23.68 -21.05 -1.99
CA SER A 99 -23.43 -20.87 -0.55
C SER A 99 -22.93 -22.21 0.00
N ASN A 100 -21.61 -22.39 -0.01
CA ASN A 100 -21.00 -23.48 0.72
C ASN A 100 -20.49 -22.92 2.05
N PRO A 101 -21.18 -23.18 3.18
CA PRO A 101 -20.77 -22.64 4.49
C PRO A 101 -19.32 -22.99 4.85
N ILE A 102 -18.81 -24.11 4.34
CA ILE A 102 -17.41 -24.54 4.54
C ILE A 102 -16.46 -23.62 3.79
N ASN A 103 -16.77 -23.25 2.54
CA ASN A 103 -15.97 -22.31 1.77
C ASN A 103 -15.96 -20.91 2.40
N ASP A 104 -17.10 -20.45 2.90
CA ASP A 104 -17.22 -19.15 3.57
C ASP A 104 -16.43 -19.14 4.90
N LEU A 105 -16.47 -20.23 5.67
CA LEU A 105 -15.66 -20.38 6.87
C LEU A 105 -14.17 -20.43 6.54
N MET A 106 -13.76 -21.23 5.56
CA MET A 106 -12.37 -21.31 5.11
C MET A 106 -11.86 -19.95 4.61
N PHE A 107 -12.69 -19.20 3.88
CA PHE A 107 -12.35 -17.85 3.44
C PHE A 107 -12.11 -16.91 4.63
N THR A 108 -13.00 -16.90 5.60
CA THR A 108 -12.86 -16.07 6.81
C THR A 108 -11.59 -16.44 7.59
N MET A 109 -11.33 -17.73 7.76
CA MET A 109 -10.10 -18.19 8.42
C MET A 109 -8.84 -17.79 7.68
N LEU A 110 -8.80 -17.95 6.34
CA LEU A 110 -7.63 -17.57 5.53
C LEU A 110 -7.41 -16.06 5.52
N ALA A 111 -8.47 -15.27 5.49
CA ALA A 111 -8.40 -13.83 5.58
C ALA A 111 -7.85 -13.38 6.96
N ALA A 112 -8.31 -13.99 8.04
CA ALA A 112 -7.80 -13.74 9.39
C ALA A 112 -6.32 -14.14 9.53
N PHE A 113 -5.92 -15.27 8.94
CA PHE A 113 -4.53 -15.72 8.91
C PHE A 113 -3.62 -14.74 8.15
N ALA A 114 -4.05 -14.26 6.99
CA ALA A 114 -3.30 -13.27 6.21
C ALA A 114 -3.12 -11.94 6.96
N GLN A 115 -4.14 -11.52 7.71
CA GLN A 115 -4.03 -10.36 8.58
C GLN A 115 -3.03 -10.60 9.72
N PHE A 116 -3.10 -11.72 10.39
CA PHE A 116 -2.18 -12.09 11.46
C PHE A 116 -0.72 -12.13 11.00
N GLU A 117 -0.43 -12.76 9.85
CA GLU A 117 0.92 -12.76 9.27
C GLU A 117 1.44 -11.34 9.00
N ARG A 118 0.57 -10.45 8.51
CA ARG A 118 0.92 -9.06 8.28
C ARG A 118 1.25 -8.32 9.56
N GLU A 119 0.48 -8.53 10.62
CA GLU A 119 0.71 -7.91 11.93
C GLU A 119 2.05 -8.38 12.52
N LEU A 120 2.35 -9.67 12.44
CA LEU A 120 3.65 -10.22 12.86
C LEU A 120 4.83 -9.62 12.08
N LEU A 121 4.69 -9.41 10.78
CA LEU A 121 5.73 -8.78 9.96
C LEU A 121 5.96 -7.33 10.37
N LEU A 122 4.90 -6.57 10.65
CA LEU A 122 4.99 -5.19 11.13
C LEU A 122 5.63 -5.11 12.50
N GLU A 123 5.33 -6.04 13.40
CA GLU A 123 5.93 -6.12 14.73
C GLU A 123 7.45 -6.37 14.61
N ARG A 124 7.87 -7.37 13.87
CA ARG A 124 9.30 -7.66 13.61
C ARG A 124 10.01 -6.46 12.97
N GLN A 125 9.35 -5.76 12.07
CA GLN A 125 9.90 -4.54 11.46
C GLN A 125 10.09 -3.42 12.49
N ARG A 126 9.12 -3.21 13.39
CA ARG A 126 9.22 -2.22 14.48
C ARG A 126 10.38 -2.55 15.42
N GLU A 127 10.51 -3.81 15.82
CA GLU A 127 11.63 -4.28 16.64
C GLU A 127 12.98 -4.07 15.96
N GLY A 128 13.07 -4.43 14.66
CA GLY A 128 14.28 -4.20 13.86
C GLY A 128 14.68 -2.73 13.76
N ILE A 129 13.70 -1.83 13.57
CA ILE A 129 13.92 -0.38 13.57
C ILE A 129 14.36 0.12 14.95
N ALA A 130 13.74 -0.37 16.03
CA ALA A 130 14.10 -0.01 17.40
C ALA A 130 15.55 -0.40 17.69
N LYS A 131 15.93 -1.63 17.35
CA LYS A 131 17.31 -2.13 17.49
C LYS A 131 18.31 -1.30 16.67
N ALA A 132 18.00 -0.99 15.41
CA ALA A 132 18.83 -0.19 14.53
C ALA A 132 19.00 1.26 15.03
N LYS A 133 17.97 1.83 15.72
CA LYS A 133 18.08 3.14 16.39
C LYS A 133 19.03 3.11 17.56
N VAL A 134 18.94 2.08 18.42
CA VAL A 134 19.84 1.89 19.57
C VAL A 134 21.29 1.70 19.09
N GLU A 135 21.51 0.96 18.02
CA GLU A 135 22.82 0.76 17.40
C GLU A 135 23.33 1.99 16.61
N GLY A 136 22.60 3.11 16.60
CA GLY A 136 23.00 4.35 15.91
C GLY A 136 23.01 4.23 14.37
N LYS A 137 22.45 3.16 13.81
CA LYS A 137 22.35 2.95 12.36
C LYS A 137 21.33 3.89 11.71
N TYR A 138 20.38 4.39 12.48
CA TYR A 138 19.30 5.27 12.01
C TYR A 138 19.72 6.73 12.15
N LYS A 139 20.49 7.23 11.17
CA LYS A 139 21.06 8.58 11.22
C LYS A 139 20.08 9.69 10.81
N GLY A 140 18.86 9.35 10.39
CA GLY A 140 17.87 10.32 9.89
C GLY A 140 18.37 11.06 8.63
N ARG A 141 17.71 12.17 8.33
CA ARG A 141 18.12 13.05 7.24
C ARG A 141 19.36 13.85 7.68
N ILE A 142 20.44 13.76 6.91
CA ILE A 142 21.65 14.57 7.15
C ILE A 142 21.27 16.04 7.04
N LYS A 143 21.52 16.82 8.09
CA LYS A 143 21.35 18.28 8.04
C LYS A 143 22.36 18.84 7.03
N LYS A 144 21.87 19.49 5.97
CA LYS A 144 22.73 20.09 4.94
C LYS A 144 23.47 21.31 5.46
N ILE A 145 22.95 22.00 6.48
CA ILE A 145 23.49 23.22 7.06
C ILE A 145 23.37 23.10 8.58
N ASP A 146 24.45 23.43 9.26
CA ASP A 146 24.51 23.41 10.72
C ASP A 146 23.79 24.64 11.32
N ASN A 147 23.18 24.46 12.49
CA ASN A 147 22.51 25.53 13.23
C ASN A 147 23.48 26.69 13.50
N ASP A 148 24.78 26.41 13.77
CA ASP A 148 25.79 27.42 14.01
C ASP A 148 26.08 28.31 12.79
N GLN A 149 26.00 27.73 11.58
CA GLN A 149 26.11 28.51 10.34
C GLN A 149 24.94 29.47 10.20
N ILE A 150 23.73 29.03 10.54
CA ILE A 150 22.52 29.85 10.50
C ILE A 150 22.64 30.98 11.56
N LYS A 151 23.06 30.65 12.78
CA LYS A 151 23.25 31.64 13.86
C LYS A 151 24.31 32.68 13.51
N ARG A 152 25.42 32.29 12.86
CA ARG A 152 26.46 33.23 12.36
C ARG A 152 25.90 34.13 11.25
N ALA A 153 25.14 33.57 10.31
CA ALA A 153 24.53 34.37 9.24
C ALA A 153 23.52 35.40 9.79
N MET A 154 22.81 35.07 10.85
CA MET A 154 21.85 35.97 11.52
C MET A 154 22.51 37.10 12.32
N LYS A 155 23.81 36.99 12.71
CA LYS A 155 24.53 38.02 13.41
C LYS A 155 25.11 39.13 12.49
N LYS A 156 25.04 38.93 11.16
CA LYS A 156 25.49 39.94 10.20
C LYS A 156 24.58 41.16 10.22
N GLU A 157 25.16 42.35 10.06
CA GLU A 157 24.41 43.62 10.01
C GLU A 157 23.37 43.61 8.86
N GLY A 158 22.11 43.98 9.16
CA GLY A 158 21.02 43.93 8.21
C GLY A 158 20.46 42.54 7.85
N ALA A 159 20.85 41.49 8.63
CA ALA A 159 20.30 40.17 8.47
C ALA A 159 18.82 40.10 8.84
N SER A 160 18.06 39.31 8.09
CA SER A 160 16.68 38.97 8.42
C SER A 160 16.44 37.49 8.10
N PHE A 161 15.45 36.86 8.75
CA PHE A 161 15.12 35.47 8.52
C PHE A 161 14.95 35.13 7.04
N ARG A 162 14.30 36.04 6.27
CA ARG A 162 14.07 35.85 4.83
C ARG A 162 15.37 35.94 4.01
N LYS A 163 16.23 36.92 4.34
CA LYS A 163 17.53 37.09 3.65
C LYS A 163 18.45 35.89 3.89
N VAL A 164 18.56 35.44 5.13
CA VAL A 164 19.39 34.28 5.52
C VAL A 164 18.82 32.99 4.93
N ALA A 165 17.52 32.81 4.90
CA ALA A 165 16.90 31.66 4.23
C ALA A 165 17.26 31.61 2.74
N LYS A 166 17.20 32.74 2.05
CA LYS A 166 17.56 32.85 0.63
C LYS A 166 19.06 32.66 0.39
N GLU A 167 19.93 33.27 1.22
CA GLU A 167 21.40 33.14 1.12
C GLU A 167 21.87 31.68 1.31
N LEU A 168 21.28 30.97 2.26
CA LEU A 168 21.67 29.60 2.58
C LEU A 168 20.85 28.52 1.82
N GLY A 169 19.91 28.90 0.97
CA GLY A 169 19.08 27.96 0.19
C GLY A 169 18.21 27.04 1.05
N ILE A 170 17.72 27.52 2.21
CA ILE A 170 16.90 26.78 3.17
C ILE A 170 15.54 27.43 3.39
N SER A 171 14.60 26.68 3.99
CA SER A 171 13.29 27.24 4.30
C SER A 171 13.35 28.25 5.45
N LEU A 172 12.45 29.23 5.45
CA LEU A 172 12.28 30.20 6.51
C LEU A 172 12.06 29.52 7.88
N SER A 173 11.27 28.45 7.90
CA SER A 173 11.00 27.66 9.10
C SER A 173 12.24 26.95 9.66
N THR A 174 13.23 26.65 8.82
CA THR A 174 14.52 26.09 9.26
C THR A 174 15.35 27.15 10.00
N VAL A 175 15.38 28.39 9.47
CA VAL A 175 16.07 29.51 10.14
C VAL A 175 15.42 29.82 11.49
N GLN A 176 14.08 29.89 11.54
CA GLN A 176 13.35 30.14 12.78
C GLN A 176 13.64 29.10 13.85
N ARG A 177 13.58 27.81 13.49
CA ARG A 177 13.90 26.70 14.43
C ARG A 177 15.34 26.73 14.94
N ALA A 178 16.29 27.08 14.07
CA ALA A 178 17.69 27.16 14.47
C ALA A 178 17.96 28.33 15.46
N MET A 179 17.13 29.36 15.44
CA MET A 179 17.24 30.49 16.38
C MET A 179 16.50 30.24 17.71
N GLN A 180 15.61 29.24 17.77
CA GLN A 180 14.90 28.84 18.99
C GLN A 180 15.62 27.71 19.75
N SER A 181 16.56 27.03 19.12
CA SER A 181 17.39 25.96 19.71
C SER A 181 18.76 26.52 20.19
#